data_b83d2a7a73dc7e85fd99824984ab12e3
#
_entry.id   b83d2a7a73dc7e85fd99824984ab12e3
#
_cell.length_a   1.000
_cell.length_b   1.000
_cell.length_c   1.000
_cell.angle_alpha   90.00
_cell.angle_beta   90.00
_cell.angle_gamma   90.00
#
_symmetry.space_group_name_H-M   'P 1'
#
loop_
_entity.id
_entity.type
_entity.pdbx_description
1 polymer ?
#
loop_
_entity_poly.entity_id
_entity_poly.type
_entity_poly.pdbx_seq_one_letter_code
_entity_poly.pdbx_strand_id
1 'polypeptide(L)'
;MVRTVKADTEQRELVSRETTVKATDKTTVLGTATLLAGAIQQVSAGDYSQAVKGNRLASIEGNEETDIAGQQSTKVGGAVAVEVGESLTEKIAALRKSVAAGGQQVMGATVHIGSESINALTMMLDTIDLLAELAQQCANHSHPTVGTPTNAAAFTLTATKAGQTRSKYQNIIA
;
A
#
# COMPACT_ATOMS: atom_id res chain seq x y z
N MET A 1 25.97 43.64 -19.68
CA MET A 1 25.57 43.70 -21.10
C MET A 1 24.11 43.25 -21.18
N VAL A 2 23.20 44.13 -21.57
CA VAL A 2 21.80 43.77 -21.81
C VAL A 2 21.67 43.46 -23.29
N ARG A 3 21.25 42.23 -23.63
CA ARG A 3 20.94 41.87 -25.01
C ARG A 3 19.41 41.76 -25.14
N THR A 4 18.82 42.65 -25.92
CA THR A 4 17.40 42.57 -26.26
C THR A 4 17.29 42.09 -27.70
N VAL A 5 16.65 40.93 -27.87
CA VAL A 5 16.30 40.41 -29.20
C VAL A 5 14.78 40.62 -29.39
N LYS A 6 14.42 41.43 -30.35
CA LYS A 6 13.03 41.68 -30.79
C LYS A 6 12.82 40.93 -32.12
N ALA A 7 12.66 39.64 -32.03
CA ALA A 7 12.42 38.78 -33.20
C ALA A 7 11.27 37.81 -32.90
N ASP A 8 10.50 37.50 -33.93
CA ASP A 8 9.44 36.49 -33.87
C ASP A 8 10.00 35.07 -33.70
N THR A 9 11.24 34.84 -34.15
CA THR A 9 11.95 33.56 -34.04
C THR A 9 13.47 33.78 -33.86
N GLU A 10 14.07 33.11 -32.88
CA GLU A 10 15.52 32.98 -32.73
C GLU A 10 15.91 31.49 -32.71
N GLN A 11 16.73 31.04 -33.67
CA GLN A 11 17.31 29.73 -33.72
C GLN A 11 18.83 29.79 -33.46
N ARG A 12 19.31 28.88 -32.59
CA ARG A 12 20.75 28.74 -32.30
C ARG A 12 21.15 27.29 -32.33
N GLU A 13 22.16 26.98 -33.12
CA GLU A 13 22.84 25.68 -33.15
C GLU A 13 24.19 25.81 -32.48
N LEU A 14 24.46 25.05 -31.43
CA LEU A 14 25.69 25.10 -30.65
C LEU A 14 26.19 23.68 -30.40
N VAL A 15 27.51 23.49 -30.56
CA VAL A 15 28.16 22.21 -30.20
C VAL A 15 28.17 22.03 -28.68
N SER A 16 28.40 23.11 -27.94
CA SER A 16 28.29 23.13 -26.47
C SER A 16 27.88 24.50 -25.97
N ARG A 17 27.23 24.53 -24.83
CA ARG A 17 26.93 25.78 -24.11
C ARG A 17 27.17 25.57 -22.61
N GLU A 18 27.99 26.46 -22.04
CA GLU A 18 28.14 26.59 -20.60
C GLU A 18 27.64 27.98 -20.17
N THR A 19 26.86 28.03 -19.08
CA THR A 19 26.38 29.29 -18.53
C THR A 19 26.57 29.29 -17.03
N THR A 20 27.38 30.20 -16.52
CA THR A 20 27.57 30.43 -15.09
C THR A 20 26.89 31.72 -14.67
N VAL A 21 25.93 31.63 -13.74
CA VAL A 21 25.24 32.80 -13.17
C VAL A 21 25.58 32.87 -11.69
N LYS A 22 26.29 33.97 -11.30
CA LYS A 22 26.78 34.11 -9.91
C LYS A 22 25.77 34.67 -8.92
N ALA A 23 24.59 35.07 -9.37
CA ALA A 23 23.56 35.63 -8.51
C ALA A 23 22.19 34.97 -8.83
N THR A 24 21.41 35.55 -9.73
CA THR A 24 20.04 35.08 -10.03
C THR A 24 19.86 34.85 -11.51
N ASP A 25 19.37 33.70 -11.89
CA ASP A 25 18.85 33.43 -13.23
C ASP A 25 17.31 33.35 -13.16
N LYS A 26 16.65 34.08 -14.04
CA LYS A 26 15.19 34.06 -14.15
C LYS A 26 14.77 33.89 -15.60
N THR A 27 14.10 32.78 -15.88
CA THR A 27 13.51 32.53 -17.19
C THR A 27 11.98 32.60 -17.09
N THR A 28 11.35 33.40 -17.93
CA THR A 28 9.90 33.54 -18.02
C THR A 28 9.44 33.17 -19.43
N VAL A 29 8.60 32.15 -19.53
CA VAL A 29 7.97 31.73 -20.80
C VAL A 29 6.46 31.86 -20.64
N LEU A 30 5.82 32.73 -21.41
CA LEU A 30 4.35 32.95 -21.36
C LEU A 30 3.58 31.89 -22.13
N GLY A 31 4.23 31.20 -23.05
CA GLY A 31 3.67 30.07 -23.80
C GLY A 31 4.22 28.73 -23.32
N THR A 32 4.59 27.88 -24.25
CA THR A 32 5.13 26.54 -23.95
C THR A 32 6.65 26.57 -23.90
N ALA A 33 7.25 26.00 -22.87
CA ALA A 33 8.67 25.67 -22.81
C ALA A 33 8.87 24.16 -23.01
N THR A 34 9.70 23.80 -23.97
CA THR A 34 10.06 22.39 -24.24
C THR A 34 11.55 22.19 -24.02
N LEU A 35 11.89 21.19 -23.23
CA LEU A 35 13.27 20.73 -23.04
C LEU A 35 13.36 19.28 -23.54
N LEU A 36 14.18 19.04 -24.56
CA LEU A 36 14.52 17.72 -25.06
C LEU A 36 16.03 17.52 -24.83
N ALA A 37 16.37 16.54 -24.06
CA ALA A 37 17.75 16.24 -23.71
C ALA A 37 17.97 14.74 -23.61
N GLY A 38 19.18 14.26 -23.95
CA GLY A 38 19.58 12.87 -23.75
C GLY A 38 19.69 12.50 -22.27
N ALA A 39 20.09 13.48 -21.41
CA ALA A 39 20.06 13.36 -19.95
C ALA A 39 19.83 14.72 -19.32
N ILE A 40 19.14 14.75 -18.18
CA ILE A 40 18.95 15.95 -17.38
C ILE A 40 19.44 15.65 -15.96
N GLN A 41 20.42 16.41 -15.49
CA GLN A 41 20.86 16.39 -14.10
C GLN A 41 20.51 17.72 -13.45
N GLN A 42 19.76 17.68 -12.36
CA GLN A 42 19.36 18.86 -11.60
C GLN A 42 19.79 18.69 -10.14
N VAL A 43 20.63 19.59 -9.65
CA VAL A 43 21.12 19.57 -8.26
C VAL A 43 20.77 20.90 -7.63
N SER A 44 20.09 20.86 -6.47
CA SER A 44 19.82 22.03 -5.64
C SER A 44 20.51 21.84 -4.28
N ALA A 45 21.33 22.78 -3.87
CA ALA A 45 21.93 22.77 -2.53
C ALA A 45 21.00 23.33 -1.45
N GLY A 46 19.89 23.94 -1.86
CA GLY A 46 18.85 24.49 -1.00
C GLY A 46 17.48 23.93 -1.39
N ASP A 47 16.44 24.72 -1.21
CA ASP A 47 15.08 24.32 -1.51
C ASP A 47 14.85 24.12 -3.01
N TYR A 48 14.06 23.13 -3.34
CA TYR A 48 13.51 22.93 -4.67
C TYR A 48 11.99 22.98 -4.60
N SER A 49 11.36 23.91 -5.32
CA SER A 49 9.90 24.09 -5.33
C SER A 49 9.35 23.98 -6.75
N GLN A 50 8.31 23.19 -6.93
CA GLN A 50 7.56 23.07 -8.17
C GLN A 50 6.06 23.25 -7.91
N ALA A 51 5.43 24.22 -8.60
CA ALA A 51 4.00 24.44 -8.54
C ALA A 51 3.37 24.24 -9.93
N VAL A 52 2.38 23.36 -10.02
CA VAL A 52 1.66 23.06 -11.26
C VAL A 52 0.17 23.32 -11.03
N LYS A 53 -0.40 24.28 -11.78
CA LYS A 53 -1.85 24.61 -11.68
C LYS A 53 -2.74 23.64 -12.46
N GLY A 54 -2.18 22.98 -13.46
CA GLY A 54 -2.86 21.98 -14.27
C GLY A 54 -2.40 20.56 -13.89
N ASN A 55 -2.40 19.65 -14.84
CA ASN A 55 -1.98 18.28 -14.65
C ASN A 55 -0.43 18.17 -14.66
N ARG A 56 0.09 17.31 -13.82
CA ARG A 56 1.48 16.84 -13.92
C ARG A 56 1.45 15.38 -14.36
N LEU A 57 2.08 15.09 -15.49
CA LEU A 57 2.26 13.74 -16.00
C LEU A 57 3.75 13.39 -15.94
N ALA A 58 4.07 12.23 -15.38
CA ALA A 58 5.40 11.64 -15.43
C ALA A 58 5.27 10.21 -15.98
N SER A 59 6.09 9.87 -16.98
CA SER A 59 6.20 8.52 -17.53
C SER A 59 7.66 8.11 -17.45
N ILE A 60 7.95 7.00 -16.79
CA ILE A 60 9.29 6.51 -16.53
C ILE A 60 9.34 5.06 -17.03
N GLU A 61 10.13 4.81 -18.07
CA GLU A 61 10.31 3.45 -18.63
C GLU A 61 11.30 2.60 -17.81
N GLY A 62 12.12 3.25 -16.99
CA GLY A 62 13.08 2.60 -16.10
C GLY A 62 12.61 2.64 -14.65
N ASN A 63 13.57 2.76 -13.74
CA ASN A 63 13.31 2.81 -12.29
C ASN A 63 13.08 4.25 -11.81
N GLU A 64 12.20 4.41 -10.83
CA GLU A 64 12.11 5.62 -9.99
C GLU A 64 12.59 5.27 -8.58
N GLU A 65 13.56 6.03 -8.07
CA GLU A 65 14.06 5.91 -6.71
C GLU A 65 13.91 7.24 -5.98
N THR A 66 13.37 7.22 -4.79
CA THR A 66 13.18 8.41 -3.95
C THR A 66 13.70 8.14 -2.55
N ASP A 67 14.74 8.87 -2.11
CA ASP A 67 15.28 8.83 -0.75
C ASP A 67 14.98 10.15 -0.04
N ILE A 68 14.31 10.08 1.10
CA ILE A 68 13.89 11.23 1.90
C ILE A 68 14.35 11.02 3.34
N ALA A 69 15.40 11.72 3.75
CA ALA A 69 15.91 11.66 5.12
C ALA A 69 14.95 12.25 6.18
N GLY A 70 14.04 13.11 5.74
CA GLY A 70 13.06 13.78 6.60
C GLY A 70 11.65 13.20 6.47
N GLN A 71 10.66 14.06 6.49
CA GLN A 71 9.24 13.70 6.42
C GLN A 71 8.72 13.79 4.98
N GLN A 72 7.96 12.81 4.55
CA GLN A 72 7.13 12.88 3.36
C GLN A 72 5.66 13.08 3.74
N SER A 73 4.98 14.04 3.10
CA SER A 73 3.54 14.26 3.27
C SER A 73 2.85 14.28 1.90
N THR A 74 1.78 13.52 1.75
CA THR A 74 0.98 13.47 0.53
C THR A 74 -0.49 13.74 0.88
N LYS A 75 -1.09 14.77 0.26
CA LYS A 75 -2.51 15.10 0.41
C LYS A 75 -3.18 15.07 -0.95
N VAL A 76 -4.20 14.23 -1.10
CA VAL A 76 -4.99 14.09 -2.32
C VAL A 76 -6.45 14.36 -2.01
N GLY A 77 -7.07 15.29 -2.73
CA GLY A 77 -8.48 15.64 -2.56
C GLY A 77 -9.45 14.68 -3.26
N GLY A 78 -8.96 13.87 -4.18
CA GLY A 78 -9.72 12.86 -4.91
C GLY A 78 -9.28 11.44 -4.58
N ALA A 79 -9.39 10.53 -5.53
CA ALA A 79 -8.96 9.15 -5.39
C ALA A 79 -7.45 8.98 -5.60
N VAL A 80 -6.87 7.99 -4.94
CA VAL A 80 -5.54 7.46 -5.21
C VAL A 80 -5.69 6.02 -5.66
N ALA A 81 -5.07 5.67 -6.78
CA ALA A 81 -4.96 4.30 -7.25
C ALA A 81 -3.47 3.92 -7.32
N VAL A 82 -3.15 2.74 -6.80
CA VAL A 82 -1.81 2.14 -6.88
C VAL A 82 -1.98 0.74 -7.48
N GLU A 83 -1.37 0.50 -8.62
CA GLU A 83 -1.35 -0.79 -9.29
C GLU A 83 0.09 -1.27 -9.40
N VAL A 84 0.37 -2.47 -8.91
CA VAL A 84 1.71 -3.05 -8.87
C VAL A 84 1.65 -4.43 -9.51
N GLY A 85 2.44 -4.65 -10.56
CA GLY A 85 2.42 -5.89 -11.34
C GLY A 85 3.02 -7.10 -10.62
N GLU A 86 3.86 -6.89 -9.61
CA GLU A 86 4.52 -7.99 -8.88
C GLU A 86 4.23 -7.92 -7.38
N SER A 87 4.99 -7.16 -6.61
CA SER A 87 4.87 -7.08 -5.15
C SER A 87 4.94 -5.66 -4.63
N LEU A 88 4.17 -5.38 -3.60
CA LEU A 88 4.28 -4.16 -2.81
C LEU A 88 4.78 -4.52 -1.41
N THR A 89 5.92 -3.99 -1.00
CA THR A 89 6.48 -4.20 0.34
C THR A 89 6.51 -2.87 1.09
N GLU A 90 5.91 -2.85 2.29
CA GLU A 90 6.02 -1.73 3.23
C GLU A 90 6.71 -2.19 4.50
N LYS A 91 7.77 -1.50 4.91
CA LYS A 91 8.46 -1.73 6.18
C LYS A 91 8.39 -0.49 7.05
N ILE A 92 7.69 -0.58 8.17
CA ILE A 92 7.44 0.54 9.08
C ILE A 92 7.95 0.15 10.46
N ALA A 93 8.94 0.89 10.98
CA ALA A 93 9.57 0.58 12.27
C ALA A 93 8.66 0.87 13.48
N ALA A 94 7.66 1.72 13.33
CA ALA A 94 6.78 2.13 14.43
C ALA A 94 5.32 1.71 14.15
N LEU A 95 4.43 2.67 13.98
CA LEU A 95 3.00 2.43 13.81
C LEU A 95 2.55 2.66 12.36
N ARG A 96 1.91 1.68 11.75
CA ARG A 96 1.06 1.87 10.58
C ARG A 96 -0.39 2.09 11.01
N LYS A 97 -0.97 3.24 10.67
CA LYS A 97 -2.38 3.53 10.91
C LYS A 97 -3.11 3.70 9.57
N SER A 98 -4.15 2.92 9.36
CA SER A 98 -5.04 3.02 8.19
C SER A 98 -6.46 3.20 8.68
N VAL A 99 -7.14 4.27 8.23
CA VAL A 99 -8.51 4.61 8.63
C VAL A 99 -9.33 4.92 7.39
N ALA A 100 -10.46 4.27 7.24
CA ALA A 100 -11.41 4.50 6.16
C ALA A 100 -12.83 4.64 6.72
N ALA A 101 -13.52 5.73 6.40
CA ALA A 101 -14.90 5.95 6.87
C ALA A 101 -15.90 4.98 6.25
N GLY A 102 -15.68 4.58 4.99
CA GLY A 102 -16.60 3.67 4.27
C GLY A 102 -16.28 2.19 4.44
N GLY A 103 -15.05 1.83 4.80
CA GLY A 103 -14.62 0.45 4.97
C GLY A 103 -13.22 0.18 4.42
N GLN A 104 -12.67 -0.96 4.80
CA GLN A 104 -11.40 -1.49 4.30
C GLN A 104 -11.60 -2.93 3.84
N GLN A 105 -11.00 -3.29 2.72
CA GLN A 105 -10.97 -4.65 2.23
C GLN A 105 -9.53 -5.13 2.13
N VAL A 106 -9.25 -6.29 2.71
CA VAL A 106 -7.97 -6.99 2.56
C VAL A 106 -8.30 -8.34 1.93
N MET A 107 -7.91 -8.53 0.69
CA MET A 107 -8.21 -9.72 -0.08
C MET A 107 -6.93 -10.30 -0.67
N GLY A 108 -6.84 -11.60 -0.70
CA GLY A 108 -5.74 -12.37 -1.27
C GLY A 108 -6.12 -13.84 -1.34
N ALA A 109 -5.31 -14.65 -2.01
CA ALA A 109 -5.47 -16.11 -1.99
C ALA A 109 -5.31 -16.64 -0.55
N THR A 110 -4.34 -16.06 0.18
CA THR A 110 -4.16 -16.27 1.63
C THR A 110 -3.97 -14.93 2.33
N VAL A 111 -4.35 -14.85 3.60
CA VAL A 111 -4.22 -13.66 4.45
C VAL A 111 -3.55 -14.05 5.75
N HIS A 112 -2.47 -13.33 6.11
CA HIS A 112 -1.80 -13.45 7.39
C HIS A 112 -1.95 -12.14 8.18
N ILE A 113 -2.45 -12.22 9.40
CA ILE A 113 -2.61 -11.10 10.31
C ILE A 113 -2.00 -11.47 11.65
N GLY A 114 -0.86 -10.90 12.00
CA GLY A 114 -0.17 -11.23 13.24
C GLY A 114 1.32 -10.94 13.20
N SER A 115 2.11 -11.82 13.81
CA SER A 115 3.57 -11.84 13.76
C SER A 115 4.04 -12.98 12.87
N GLU A 116 5.35 -13.11 12.64
CA GLU A 116 5.93 -14.24 11.86
C GLU A 116 5.51 -15.62 12.39
N SER A 117 5.29 -15.75 13.71
CA SER A 117 4.96 -17.02 14.37
C SER A 117 3.50 -17.18 14.78
N ILE A 118 2.70 -16.12 14.76
CA ILE A 118 1.30 -16.14 15.22
C ILE A 118 0.40 -15.48 14.18
N ASN A 119 -0.55 -16.24 13.67
CA ASN A 119 -1.61 -15.74 12.81
C ASN A 119 -2.94 -15.70 13.58
N ALA A 120 -3.55 -14.52 13.72
CA ALA A 120 -4.82 -14.35 14.41
C ALA A 120 -5.95 -15.17 13.78
N LEU A 121 -5.93 -15.37 12.46
CA LEU A 121 -6.93 -16.19 11.77
C LEU A 121 -6.76 -17.67 12.11
N THR A 122 -5.53 -18.15 12.23
CA THR A 122 -5.25 -19.52 12.72
C THR A 122 -5.77 -19.73 14.14
N MET A 123 -5.52 -18.77 15.03
CA MET A 123 -6.05 -18.82 16.40
C MET A 123 -7.58 -18.89 16.44
N MET A 124 -8.28 -18.25 15.50
CA MET A 124 -9.74 -18.39 15.39
C MET A 124 -10.14 -19.79 14.98
N LEU A 125 -9.40 -20.45 14.06
CA LEU A 125 -9.69 -21.86 13.69
C LEU A 125 -9.42 -22.82 14.85
N ASP A 126 -8.32 -22.64 15.58
CA ASP A 126 -8.00 -23.45 16.75
C ASP A 126 -9.09 -23.31 17.83
N THR A 127 -9.65 -22.11 18.00
CA THR A 127 -10.79 -21.89 18.89
C THR A 127 -12.03 -22.66 18.43
N ILE A 128 -12.29 -22.73 17.13
CA ILE A 128 -13.39 -23.52 16.57
C ILE A 128 -13.18 -25.03 16.82
N ASP A 129 -11.95 -25.51 16.67
CA ASP A 129 -11.61 -26.90 16.96
C ASP A 129 -11.82 -27.24 18.45
N LEU A 130 -11.37 -26.37 19.36
CA LEU A 130 -11.64 -26.56 20.79
C LEU A 130 -13.14 -26.59 21.14
N LEU A 131 -13.95 -25.75 20.47
CA LEU A 131 -15.40 -25.77 20.63
C LEU A 131 -16.02 -27.07 20.11
N ALA A 132 -15.50 -27.60 18.99
CA ALA A 132 -15.94 -28.88 18.45
C ALA A 132 -15.63 -30.04 19.42
N GLU A 133 -14.41 -30.06 19.96
CA GLU A 133 -13.98 -31.04 20.96
C GLU A 133 -14.82 -30.96 22.24
N LEU A 134 -15.04 -29.77 22.77
CA LEU A 134 -15.87 -29.56 23.95
C LEU A 134 -17.30 -30.04 23.73
N ALA A 135 -17.90 -29.71 22.60
CA ALA A 135 -19.24 -30.16 22.25
C ALA A 135 -19.31 -31.70 22.17
N GLN A 136 -18.29 -32.33 21.59
CA GLN A 136 -18.21 -33.78 21.51
C GLN A 136 -18.03 -34.43 22.90
N GLN A 137 -17.21 -33.86 23.78
CA GLN A 137 -17.08 -34.32 25.16
C GLN A 137 -18.42 -34.21 25.92
N CYS A 138 -19.13 -33.10 25.76
CA CYS A 138 -20.46 -32.91 26.34
C CYS A 138 -21.48 -33.90 25.83
N ALA A 139 -21.44 -34.29 24.55
CA ALA A 139 -22.32 -35.28 23.98
C ALA A 139 -22.07 -36.69 24.54
N ASN A 140 -20.78 -37.01 24.78
CA ASN A 140 -20.35 -38.35 25.14
C ASN A 140 -20.25 -38.61 26.65
N HIS A 141 -20.29 -37.54 27.48
CA HIS A 141 -20.20 -37.76 28.90
C HIS A 141 -21.40 -38.50 29.45
N SER A 142 -21.21 -39.34 30.43
CA SER A 142 -22.29 -40.13 31.01
C SER A 142 -22.18 -40.19 32.55
N HIS A 143 -23.33 -40.37 33.19
CA HIS A 143 -23.42 -40.57 34.64
C HIS A 143 -23.84 -41.99 34.91
N PRO A 144 -23.23 -42.66 35.90
CA PRO A 144 -23.50 -44.08 36.18
C PRO A 144 -24.99 -44.41 36.43
N THR A 145 -25.76 -43.44 36.91
CA THR A 145 -27.15 -43.63 37.29
C THR A 145 -28.20 -43.12 36.31
N VAL A 146 -27.83 -42.15 35.45
CA VAL A 146 -28.79 -41.47 34.56
C VAL A 146 -28.39 -41.51 33.06
N GLY A 147 -27.22 -42.09 32.76
CA GLY A 147 -26.74 -42.22 31.39
C GLY A 147 -26.23 -40.96 30.76
N THR A 148 -26.38 -40.85 29.45
CA THR A 148 -25.95 -39.67 28.66
C THR A 148 -26.94 -38.49 28.78
N PRO A 149 -26.50 -37.25 28.51
CA PRO A 149 -27.39 -36.10 28.53
C PRO A 149 -28.53 -36.23 27.52
N THR A 150 -29.75 -35.81 27.90
CA THR A 150 -30.92 -35.85 27.01
C THR A 150 -30.75 -34.97 25.75
N ASN A 151 -29.82 -34.01 25.77
CA ASN A 151 -29.47 -33.14 24.66
C ASN A 151 -28.15 -33.52 23.95
N ALA A 152 -27.63 -34.73 24.12
CA ALA A 152 -26.41 -35.24 23.48
C ALA A 152 -26.41 -35.02 21.96
N ALA A 153 -27.55 -35.25 21.28
CA ALA A 153 -27.71 -35.01 19.85
C ALA A 153 -27.49 -33.54 19.46
N ALA A 154 -27.89 -32.60 20.30
CA ALA A 154 -27.65 -31.16 20.04
C ALA A 154 -26.17 -30.80 20.15
N PHE A 155 -25.44 -31.39 21.10
CA PHE A 155 -23.98 -31.21 21.21
C PHE A 155 -23.25 -31.82 20.00
N THR A 156 -23.60 -33.01 19.56
CA THR A 156 -23.06 -33.63 18.35
C THR A 156 -23.29 -32.77 17.11
N LEU A 157 -24.50 -32.18 16.97
CA LEU A 157 -24.79 -31.25 15.89
C LEU A 157 -23.92 -30.00 15.95
N THR A 158 -23.64 -29.48 17.16
CA THR A 158 -22.74 -28.33 17.36
C THR A 158 -21.31 -28.64 16.94
N ALA A 159 -20.78 -29.83 17.32
CA ALA A 159 -19.45 -30.27 16.88
C ALA A 159 -19.36 -30.39 15.35
N THR A 160 -20.38 -30.94 14.71
CA THR A 160 -20.48 -31.04 13.24
C THR A 160 -20.46 -29.64 12.58
N LYS A 161 -21.25 -28.69 13.09
CA LYS A 161 -21.28 -27.32 12.58
C LYS A 161 -19.93 -26.58 12.75
N ALA A 162 -19.24 -26.79 13.86
CA ALA A 162 -17.92 -26.26 14.09
C ALA A 162 -16.93 -26.78 13.04
N GLY A 163 -16.87 -28.08 12.79
CA GLY A 163 -16.05 -28.70 11.75
C GLY A 163 -16.34 -28.17 10.34
N GLN A 164 -17.63 -27.99 10.00
CA GLN A 164 -18.06 -27.42 8.72
C GLN A 164 -17.58 -25.94 8.60
N THR A 165 -17.68 -25.15 9.67
CA THR A 165 -17.22 -23.76 9.72
C THR A 165 -15.70 -23.69 9.51
N ARG A 166 -14.95 -24.55 10.20
CA ARG A 166 -13.50 -24.67 10.00
C ARG A 166 -13.14 -24.95 8.54
N SER A 167 -13.75 -26.00 7.98
CA SER A 167 -13.49 -26.42 6.59
C SER A 167 -13.79 -25.33 5.56
N LYS A 168 -14.80 -24.50 5.83
CA LYS A 168 -15.17 -23.38 4.97
C LYS A 168 -14.10 -22.28 4.93
N TYR A 169 -13.42 -22.00 6.03
CA TYR A 169 -12.55 -20.85 6.17
C TYR A 169 -11.04 -21.16 6.19
N GLN A 170 -10.65 -22.42 6.38
CA GLN A 170 -9.23 -22.80 6.50
C GLN A 170 -8.37 -22.40 5.29
N ASN A 171 -8.94 -22.38 4.08
CA ASN A 171 -8.18 -22.15 2.84
C ASN A 171 -7.77 -20.67 2.62
N ILE A 172 -8.32 -19.72 3.41
CA ILE A 172 -7.96 -18.29 3.30
C ILE A 172 -6.86 -17.89 4.29
N ILE A 173 -6.35 -18.81 5.08
CA ILE A 173 -5.34 -18.55 6.11
C ILE A 173 -3.97 -18.96 5.58
N ALA A 174 -2.99 -18.01 5.69
CA ALA A 174 -1.60 -18.24 5.31
C ALA A 174 -0.82 -18.99 6.38
#